data_2d8c2de2bf9d97db8ada59bbce8351dc
#
_entry.id   2d8c2de2bf9d97db8ada59bbce8351dc
#
_cell.length_a   1.000
_cell.length_b   1.000
_cell.length_c   1.000
_cell.angle_alpha   90.00
_cell.angle_beta   90.00
_cell.angle_gamma   90.00
#
_symmetry.space_group_name_H-M   'P 1'
#
loop_
_entity.id
_entity.type
_entity.pdbx_description
1 polymer ?
#
loop_
_entity_poly.entity_id
_entity_poly.type
_entity_poly.pdbx_seq_one_letter_code
_entity_poly.pdbx_strand_id
1 'polypeptide(L)'
;TAGNASGINDGAAAIVLASGEAVKKYNLKPMAKLVSWGQGGVDPKIMGVGPVPASRQAMQKAGLTIDDIDLVEANEAFAAQSIAVARELHFDMSKVNVNGGAISIGHPVGASGARIIVTLLHEMLKRDDAKKGLATLCIGGGQGVATIFEKC
;
A
#
# COMPACT_ATOMS: atom_id res chain seq x y z
N THR A 1 18.85 5.46 11.49
CA THR A 1 19.47 4.61 12.52
C THR A 1 18.69 3.31 12.67
N ALA A 2 19.30 2.29 13.28
CA ALA A 2 18.62 1.02 13.57
C ALA A 2 17.37 1.18 14.48
N GLY A 3 17.28 2.28 15.25
CA GLY A 3 16.14 2.56 16.13
C GLY A 3 14.91 3.16 15.42
N ASN A 4 15.04 3.61 14.17
CA ASN A 4 13.95 4.26 13.42
C ASN A 4 13.90 3.85 11.95
N ALA A 5 14.40 2.67 11.64
CA ALA A 5 14.31 2.01 10.35
C ALA A 5 13.71 0.62 10.51
N SER A 6 13.12 0.11 9.45
CA SER A 6 12.64 -1.29 9.41
C SER A 6 13.81 -2.28 9.52
N GLY A 7 13.58 -3.41 10.14
CA GLY A 7 14.49 -4.54 10.06
C GLY A 7 14.50 -5.16 8.67
N ILE A 8 15.61 -5.77 8.27
CA ILE A 8 15.67 -6.65 7.10
C ILE A 8 15.29 -8.04 7.58
N ASN A 9 14.22 -8.59 7.05
CA ASN A 9 13.59 -9.80 7.56
C ASN A 9 13.29 -10.80 6.45
N ASP A 10 13.20 -12.05 6.83
CA ASP A 10 12.62 -13.10 5.98
C ASP A 10 11.09 -13.05 6.08
N GLY A 11 10.43 -13.36 4.98
CA GLY A 11 8.98 -13.41 4.94
C GLY A 11 8.46 -13.79 3.56
N ALA A 12 7.22 -14.25 3.54
CA ALA A 12 6.50 -14.59 2.31
C ALA A 12 5.06 -14.14 2.39
N ALA A 13 4.49 -13.76 1.26
CA ALA A 13 3.08 -13.47 1.10
C ALA A 13 2.64 -13.87 -0.30
N ALA A 14 1.39 -14.28 -0.45
CA ALA A 14 0.82 -14.68 -1.73
C ALA A 14 -0.53 -14.02 -1.95
N ILE A 15 -0.78 -13.60 -3.18
CA ILE A 15 -2.05 -13.03 -3.63
C ILE A 15 -2.50 -13.80 -4.86
N VAL A 16 -3.75 -14.25 -4.87
CA VAL A 16 -4.38 -14.84 -6.04
C VAL A 16 -5.10 -13.74 -6.81
N LEU A 17 -4.69 -13.55 -8.06
CA LEU A 17 -5.36 -12.64 -8.99
C LEU A 17 -6.27 -13.44 -9.91
N ALA A 18 -7.49 -12.94 -10.11
CA ALA A 18 -8.46 -13.54 -11.01
C ALA A 18 -9.10 -12.49 -11.90
N SER A 19 -9.29 -12.80 -13.17
CA SER A 19 -10.11 -11.96 -14.05
C SER A 19 -11.59 -12.07 -13.67
N GLY A 20 -12.39 -11.06 -14.05
CA GLY A 20 -13.85 -11.10 -13.83
C GLY A 20 -14.52 -12.33 -14.49
N GLU A 21 -13.95 -12.82 -15.61
CA GLU A 21 -14.42 -14.05 -16.26
C GLU A 21 -14.10 -15.29 -15.40
N ALA A 22 -12.88 -15.36 -14.83
CA ALA A 22 -12.52 -16.45 -13.95
C ALA A 22 -13.35 -16.45 -12.66
N VAL A 23 -13.61 -15.28 -12.07
CA VAL A 23 -14.50 -15.14 -10.93
C VAL A 23 -15.88 -15.75 -11.21
N LYS A 24 -16.47 -15.43 -12.36
CA LYS A 24 -17.78 -15.98 -12.75
C LYS A 24 -17.68 -17.48 -13.05
N LYS A 25 -16.70 -17.89 -13.85
CA LYS A 25 -16.53 -19.29 -14.29
C LYS A 25 -16.34 -20.26 -13.13
N TYR A 26 -15.56 -19.86 -12.13
CA TYR A 26 -15.21 -20.72 -10.99
C TYR A 26 -16.00 -20.37 -9.72
N ASN A 27 -16.98 -19.49 -9.81
CA ASN A 27 -17.80 -19.04 -8.68
C ASN A 27 -16.94 -18.60 -7.48
N LEU A 28 -15.89 -17.80 -7.76
CA LEU A 28 -14.99 -17.32 -6.72
C LEU A 28 -15.65 -16.18 -5.92
N LYS A 29 -15.22 -16.03 -4.68
CA LYS A 29 -15.60 -14.91 -3.82
C LYS A 29 -14.40 -13.96 -3.69
N PRO A 30 -14.28 -12.93 -4.52
CA PRO A 30 -13.18 -11.99 -4.43
C PRO A 30 -13.24 -11.18 -3.14
N MET A 31 -12.10 -10.93 -2.52
CA MET A 31 -11.98 -10.05 -1.35
C MET A 31 -12.14 -8.57 -1.75
N ALA A 32 -11.52 -8.21 -2.86
CA ALA A 32 -11.56 -6.84 -3.38
C ALA A 32 -11.26 -6.83 -4.88
N LYS A 33 -11.59 -5.71 -5.51
CA LYS A 33 -11.25 -5.38 -6.89
C LYS A 33 -10.06 -4.43 -6.90
N LEU A 34 -9.05 -4.70 -7.73
CA LEU A 34 -8.02 -3.71 -8.06
C LEU A 34 -8.64 -2.62 -8.92
N VAL A 35 -8.75 -1.41 -8.38
CA VAL A 35 -9.36 -0.25 -9.05
C VAL A 35 -8.36 0.42 -9.96
N SER A 36 -7.18 0.69 -9.43
CA SER A 36 -6.10 1.37 -10.17
C SER A 36 -4.74 1.07 -9.58
N TRP A 37 -3.72 1.43 -10.32
CA TRP A 37 -2.33 1.41 -9.86
C TRP A 37 -1.54 2.57 -10.46
N GLY A 38 -0.50 2.97 -9.75
CA GLY A 38 0.41 4.05 -10.15
C GLY A 38 1.87 3.68 -9.90
N GLN A 39 2.73 4.25 -10.72
CA GLN A 39 4.18 4.21 -10.56
C GLN A 39 4.70 5.63 -10.55
N GLY A 40 5.73 5.89 -9.78
CA GLY A 40 6.36 7.20 -9.71
C GLY A 40 7.88 7.09 -9.67
N GLY A 41 8.53 8.10 -10.23
CA GLY A 41 9.98 8.28 -10.18
C GLY A 41 10.31 9.56 -9.43
N VAL A 42 11.39 9.54 -8.65
CA VAL A 42 11.98 10.68 -7.95
C VAL A 42 13.51 10.60 -8.04
N ASP A 43 14.20 11.66 -7.64
CA ASP A 43 15.66 11.60 -7.52
C ASP A 43 16.05 10.42 -6.60
N PRO A 44 16.98 9.54 -7.02
CA PRO A 44 17.45 8.42 -6.18
C PRO A 44 17.92 8.81 -4.77
N LYS A 45 18.41 10.02 -4.58
CA LYS A 45 18.83 10.54 -3.27
C LYS A 45 17.69 10.73 -2.28
N ILE A 46 16.48 10.85 -2.79
CA ILE A 46 15.24 10.98 -2.00
C ILE A 46 14.26 9.85 -2.31
N MET A 47 14.76 8.65 -2.62
CA MET A 47 13.97 7.52 -3.06
C MET A 47 12.76 7.20 -2.16
N GLY A 48 12.87 7.51 -0.88
CA GLY A 48 11.82 7.27 0.10
C GLY A 48 10.49 7.97 -0.19
N VAL A 49 10.51 9.07 -0.96
CA VAL A 49 9.28 9.78 -1.34
C VAL A 49 8.66 9.31 -2.66
N GLY A 50 9.20 8.25 -3.27
CA GLY A 50 8.60 7.58 -4.45
C GLY A 50 7.11 7.22 -4.33
N PRO A 51 6.60 6.83 -3.15
CA PRO A 51 5.17 6.63 -2.91
C PRO A 51 4.29 7.84 -3.27
N VAL A 52 4.82 9.06 -3.15
CA VAL A 52 4.03 10.28 -3.39
C VAL A 52 3.53 10.39 -4.84
N PRO A 53 4.42 10.43 -5.86
CA PRO A 53 3.95 10.46 -7.25
C PRO A 53 3.19 9.19 -7.65
N ALA A 54 3.55 8.03 -7.11
CA ALA A 54 2.86 6.77 -7.39
C ALA A 54 1.40 6.80 -6.88
N SER A 55 1.17 7.22 -5.63
CA SER A 55 -0.17 7.33 -5.05
C SER A 55 -1.01 8.40 -5.75
N ARG A 56 -0.43 9.56 -6.04
CA ARG A 56 -1.12 10.61 -6.81
C ARG A 56 -1.58 10.09 -8.19
N GLN A 57 -0.72 9.35 -8.89
CA GLN A 57 -1.08 8.75 -10.18
C GLN A 57 -2.18 7.69 -10.04
N ALA A 58 -2.11 6.82 -9.02
CA ALA A 58 -3.14 5.81 -8.78
C ALA A 58 -4.51 6.46 -8.48
N MET A 59 -4.54 7.47 -7.61
CA MET A 59 -5.75 8.23 -7.30
C MET A 59 -6.30 8.95 -8.54
N GLN A 60 -5.45 9.62 -9.31
CA GLN A 60 -5.85 10.31 -10.54
C GLN A 60 -6.51 9.36 -11.55
N LYS A 61 -5.91 8.18 -11.78
CA LYS A 61 -6.49 7.16 -12.69
C LYS A 61 -7.84 6.65 -12.22
N ALA A 62 -8.06 6.59 -10.91
CA ALA A 62 -9.32 6.16 -10.31
C ALA A 62 -10.37 7.27 -10.20
N GLY A 63 -10.00 8.54 -10.45
CA GLY A 63 -10.85 9.69 -10.19
C GLY A 63 -11.12 9.91 -8.70
N LEU A 64 -10.16 9.56 -7.84
CA LEU A 64 -10.25 9.62 -6.38
C LEU A 64 -9.29 10.66 -5.81
N THR A 65 -9.59 11.10 -4.60
CA THR A 65 -8.72 11.90 -3.73
C THR A 65 -8.32 11.09 -2.51
N ILE A 66 -7.45 11.62 -1.67
CA ILE A 66 -7.08 10.95 -0.42
C ILE A 66 -8.24 10.83 0.57
N ASP A 67 -9.19 11.74 0.51
CA ASP A 67 -10.38 11.74 1.37
C ASP A 67 -11.34 10.58 1.06
N ASP A 68 -11.25 10.02 -0.15
CA ASP A 68 -12.02 8.85 -0.59
C ASP A 68 -11.40 7.52 -0.10
N ILE A 69 -10.22 7.56 0.53
CA ILE A 69 -9.49 6.38 0.99
C ILE A 69 -9.78 6.14 2.48
N ASP A 70 -10.26 4.95 2.79
CA ASP A 70 -10.64 4.57 4.15
C ASP A 70 -9.49 3.97 4.95
N LEU A 71 -8.57 3.24 4.29
CA LEU A 71 -7.40 2.62 4.91
C LEU A 71 -6.17 2.76 4.01
N VAL A 72 -5.02 2.94 4.63
CA VAL A 72 -3.72 3.04 3.95
C VAL A 72 -2.74 2.07 4.58
N GLU A 73 -2.10 1.26 3.74
CA GLU A 73 -0.89 0.52 4.07
C GLU A 73 0.29 1.14 3.32
N ALA A 74 1.06 1.96 4.02
CA ALA A 74 2.27 2.61 3.51
C ALA A 74 3.50 1.96 4.13
N ASN A 75 4.34 1.31 3.32
CA ASN A 75 5.48 0.58 3.85
C ASN A 75 6.48 1.51 4.53
N GLU A 76 6.83 1.21 5.78
CA GLU A 76 7.74 1.98 6.62
C GLU A 76 9.18 1.49 6.46
N ALA A 77 9.82 1.76 5.32
CA ALA A 77 11.24 1.46 5.16
C ALA A 77 12.08 2.24 6.20
N PHE A 78 11.73 3.51 6.41
CA PHE A 78 12.36 4.43 7.37
C PHE A 78 11.30 5.36 7.99
N ALA A 79 11.44 5.70 9.27
CA ALA A 79 10.50 6.61 9.94
C ALA A 79 10.44 8.00 9.28
N ALA A 80 11.60 8.58 8.95
CA ALA A 80 11.68 9.88 8.29
C ALA A 80 10.98 9.87 6.92
N GLN A 81 11.16 8.79 6.14
CA GLN A 81 10.48 8.58 4.86
C GLN A 81 8.98 8.48 5.04
N SER A 82 8.51 7.72 6.02
CA SER A 82 7.08 7.54 6.30
C SER A 82 6.41 8.85 6.67
N ILE A 83 7.07 9.67 7.50
CA ILE A 83 6.59 11.01 7.87
C ILE A 83 6.52 11.93 6.64
N ALA A 84 7.54 11.91 5.78
CA ALA A 84 7.57 12.73 4.58
C ALA A 84 6.42 12.35 3.63
N VAL A 85 6.20 11.05 3.38
CA VAL A 85 5.10 10.56 2.54
C VAL A 85 3.74 10.93 3.13
N ALA A 86 3.55 10.74 4.43
CA ALA A 86 2.30 11.05 5.11
C ALA A 86 1.95 12.55 5.01
N ARG A 87 2.94 13.43 5.17
CA ARG A 87 2.76 14.89 5.04
C ARG A 87 2.42 15.29 3.60
N GLU A 88 3.15 14.77 2.63
CA GLU A 88 2.97 15.09 1.21
C GLU A 88 1.65 14.61 0.63
N LEU A 89 1.13 13.50 1.14
CA LEU A 89 -0.15 12.91 0.73
C LEU A 89 -1.31 13.29 1.65
N HIS A 90 -1.05 14.07 2.70
CA HIS A 90 -2.04 14.49 3.71
C HIS A 90 -2.79 13.32 4.34
N PHE A 91 -2.05 12.27 4.72
CA PHE A 91 -2.63 11.08 5.34
C PHE A 91 -3.25 11.40 6.70
N ASP A 92 -4.46 10.92 6.92
CA ASP A 92 -5.02 10.75 8.25
C ASP A 92 -4.33 9.56 8.93
N MET A 93 -3.46 9.84 9.89
CA MET A 93 -2.65 8.82 10.56
C MET A 93 -3.47 7.78 11.34
N SER A 94 -4.73 8.06 11.65
CA SER A 94 -5.63 7.08 12.27
C SER A 94 -6.05 5.95 11.32
N LYS A 95 -5.86 6.15 10.00
CA LYS A 95 -6.17 5.21 8.93
C LYS A 95 -4.93 4.50 8.37
N VAL A 96 -3.73 4.86 8.83
CA VAL A 96 -2.45 4.37 8.26
C VAL A 96 -1.86 3.26 9.11
N ASN A 97 -1.52 2.13 8.46
CA ASN A 97 -0.83 1.00 9.09
C ASN A 97 -1.45 0.60 10.43
N VAL A 98 -2.76 0.50 10.47
CA VAL A 98 -3.57 0.31 11.69
C VAL A 98 -3.25 -0.98 12.47
N ASN A 99 -2.57 -1.92 11.82
CA ASN A 99 -2.07 -3.16 12.43
C ASN A 99 -0.56 -3.14 12.67
N GLY A 100 0.07 -1.96 12.63
CA GLY A 100 1.52 -1.79 12.70
C GLY A 100 2.18 -1.82 11.32
N GLY A 101 3.29 -1.12 11.18
CA GLY A 101 4.07 -1.01 9.96
C GLY A 101 5.42 -1.74 10.04
N ALA A 102 6.22 -1.61 8.98
CA ALA A 102 7.47 -2.37 8.83
C ALA A 102 8.53 -2.06 9.91
N ILE A 103 8.47 -0.92 10.58
CA ILE A 103 9.39 -0.61 11.69
C ILE A 103 9.11 -1.55 12.87
N SER A 104 7.86 -1.87 13.13
CA SER A 104 7.47 -2.76 14.23
C SER A 104 7.47 -4.25 13.86
N ILE A 105 7.02 -4.60 12.66
CA ILE A 105 6.80 -6.00 12.27
C ILE A 105 7.84 -6.55 11.29
N GLY A 106 8.69 -5.69 10.72
CA GLY A 106 9.74 -6.08 9.78
C GLY A 106 9.43 -5.80 8.31
N HIS A 107 10.49 -5.83 7.49
CA HIS A 107 10.45 -5.54 6.07
C HIS A 107 11.11 -6.67 5.25
N PRO A 108 10.39 -7.76 4.97
CA PRO A 108 10.84 -8.77 4.03
C PRO A 108 10.79 -8.18 2.60
N VAL A 109 11.90 -7.60 2.15
CA VAL A 109 11.98 -6.71 0.97
C VAL A 109 11.31 -7.32 -0.25
N GLY A 110 11.56 -8.58 -0.56
CA GLY A 110 10.96 -9.29 -1.70
C GLY A 110 9.48 -9.63 -1.55
N ALA A 111 8.93 -9.58 -0.33
CA ALA A 111 7.54 -9.93 -0.04
C ALA A 111 6.68 -8.75 0.40
N SER A 112 7.28 -7.61 0.77
CA SER A 112 6.57 -6.50 1.42
C SER A 112 5.43 -5.93 0.57
N GLY A 113 5.56 -5.88 -0.76
CA GLY A 113 4.46 -5.43 -1.62
C GLY A 113 3.21 -6.30 -1.47
N ALA A 114 3.37 -7.62 -1.52
CA ALA A 114 2.25 -8.55 -1.29
C ALA A 114 1.78 -8.50 0.16
N ARG A 115 2.70 -8.40 1.14
CA ARG A 115 2.38 -8.34 2.57
C ARG A 115 1.47 -7.16 2.90
N ILE A 116 1.80 -5.94 2.46
CA ILE A 116 0.97 -4.75 2.75
C ILE A 116 -0.42 -4.87 2.12
N ILE A 117 -0.52 -5.44 0.91
CA ILE A 117 -1.83 -5.67 0.27
C ILE A 117 -2.64 -6.70 1.06
N VAL A 118 -2.04 -7.81 1.47
CA VAL A 118 -2.73 -8.83 2.29
C VAL A 118 -3.23 -8.23 3.60
N THR A 119 -2.40 -7.45 4.30
CA THR A 119 -2.79 -6.76 5.53
C THR A 119 -3.97 -5.81 5.28
N LEU A 120 -3.88 -4.98 4.23
CA LEU A 120 -4.92 -4.03 3.85
C LEU A 120 -6.26 -4.74 3.58
N LEU A 121 -6.25 -5.76 2.72
CA LEU A 121 -7.47 -6.47 2.34
C LEU A 121 -8.14 -7.17 3.52
N HIS A 122 -7.36 -7.81 4.39
CA HIS A 122 -7.91 -8.44 5.59
C HIS A 122 -8.47 -7.42 6.58
N GLU A 123 -7.86 -6.26 6.72
CA GLU A 123 -8.40 -5.20 7.59
C GLU A 123 -9.68 -4.60 7.00
N MET A 124 -9.72 -4.34 5.69
CA MET A 124 -10.93 -3.88 5.00
C MET A 124 -12.12 -4.85 5.20
N LEU A 125 -11.86 -6.16 5.19
CA LEU A 125 -12.92 -7.16 5.40
C LEU A 125 -13.47 -7.17 6.82
N LYS A 126 -12.68 -6.79 7.82
CA LYS A 126 -13.11 -6.73 9.22
C LYS A 126 -13.96 -5.49 9.53
N ARG A 127 -13.87 -4.44 8.71
CA ARG A 127 -14.52 -3.15 8.95
C ARG A 127 -15.68 -2.93 8.00
N ASP A 128 -16.81 -2.51 8.53
CA ASP A 128 -17.97 -2.14 7.70
C ASP A 128 -17.81 -0.77 7.05
N ASP A 129 -17.02 0.11 7.68
CA ASP A 129 -16.75 1.48 7.25
C ASP A 129 -15.56 1.61 6.28
N ALA A 130 -14.84 0.52 5.97
CA ALA A 130 -13.71 0.53 5.05
C ALA A 130 -14.08 -0.11 3.71
N LYS A 131 -14.24 0.72 2.68
CA LYS A 131 -14.57 0.30 1.31
C LYS A 131 -13.39 0.40 0.36
N LYS A 132 -12.56 1.44 0.49
CA LYS A 132 -11.42 1.68 -0.39
C LYS A 132 -10.12 1.73 0.40
N GLY A 133 -9.12 1.06 -0.12
CA GLY A 133 -7.80 0.99 0.49
C GLY A 133 -6.68 1.29 -0.49
N LEU A 134 -5.64 1.96 0.00
CA LEU A 134 -4.42 2.29 -0.71
C LEU A 134 -3.26 1.51 -0.12
N ALA A 135 -2.50 0.78 -0.94
CA ALA A 135 -1.21 0.20 -0.57
C ALA A 135 -0.09 0.84 -1.38
N THR A 136 0.98 1.30 -0.72
CA THR A 136 2.09 1.97 -1.39
C THR A 136 3.42 1.68 -0.72
N LEU A 137 4.50 1.69 -1.52
CA LEU A 137 5.86 1.51 -1.02
C LEU A 137 6.88 2.23 -1.92
N CYS A 138 8.02 2.59 -1.32
CA CYS A 138 9.18 3.07 -2.06
C CYS A 138 10.02 1.88 -2.57
N ILE A 139 10.77 2.14 -3.63
CA ILE A 139 11.62 1.16 -4.30
C ILE A 139 12.98 1.79 -4.53
N GLY A 140 14.05 1.04 -4.32
CA GLY A 140 15.41 1.47 -4.58
C GLY A 140 15.59 2.04 -6.00
N GLY A 141 16.46 3.02 -6.15
CA GLY A 141 16.67 3.74 -7.40
C GLY A 141 15.76 4.94 -7.63
N GLY A 142 14.95 5.32 -6.63
CA GLY A 142 14.07 6.50 -6.72
C GLY A 142 12.71 6.19 -7.32
N GLN A 143 12.14 5.04 -7.01
CA GLN A 143 10.84 4.61 -7.55
C GLN A 143 9.80 4.43 -6.43
N GLY A 144 8.55 4.41 -6.82
CA GLY A 144 7.42 4.05 -5.96
C GLY A 144 6.32 3.35 -6.75
N VAL A 145 5.57 2.54 -6.05
CA VAL A 145 4.36 1.87 -6.57
C VAL A 145 3.21 2.07 -5.59
N ALA A 146 2.02 2.25 -6.13
CA ALA A 146 0.78 2.33 -5.36
C ALA A 146 -0.33 1.54 -6.05
N THR A 147 -1.21 0.95 -5.25
CA THR A 147 -2.39 0.22 -5.72
C THR A 147 -3.61 0.62 -4.90
N ILE A 148 -4.75 0.77 -5.55
CA ILE A 148 -6.03 1.07 -4.90
C ILE A 148 -6.97 -0.11 -5.08
N PHE A 149 -7.55 -0.55 -3.98
CA PHE A 149 -8.52 -1.64 -3.93
C PHE A 149 -9.88 -1.14 -3.43
N GLU A 150 -10.93 -1.76 -3.93
CA GLU A 150 -12.31 -1.58 -3.47
C GLU A 150 -12.85 -2.93 -3.00
N LYS A 151 -13.39 -2.96 -1.78
CA LYS A 151 -14.00 -4.16 -1.18
C LYS A 151 -15.19 -4.64 -2.03
N CYS A 152 -15.30 -5.94 -2.27
CA CYS A 152 -16.41 -6.57 -3.00
C CYS A 152 -17.65 -6.80 -2.15
#